data_de1304862433d8154f528526a9205ce5
#
_entry.id   de1304862433d8154f528526a9205ce5
#
_cell.length_a   1.000
_cell.length_b   1.000
_cell.length_c   1.000
_cell.angle_alpha   90.00
_cell.angle_beta   90.00
_cell.angle_gamma   90.00
#
_symmetry.space_group_name_H-M   'P 1'
#
loop_
_entity.id
_entity.type
_entity.pdbx_description
1 polymer ?
#
loop_
_entity_poly.entity_id
_entity_poly.type
_entity_poly.pdbx_seq_one_letter_code
_entity_poly.pdbx_strand_id
1 'polypeptide(L)'
;MAVDLRQVMAAFLTFSMFVMLGNMIKKDHIDPLLTIEAQEPLPAETPTVIYGELKVSKPAMLKLSEMKYGPWLEQDEPVQPCWKKPTLEGKQQSNGYIFFSLSHDPEYHASQVANAVVVARKLGAILALPDIIGDQSGEKRNFGEVYDVDKFFASLSGVVRVEKAPPAELLNGRLPIVRVPDRVSDEIIFSKVKPVFLNKRNLKIVTYFNASTKVEGQVNHQSNAYQCLAMFESLKLQPGLQELADFMVGTLRSLSTKMHGRFVAVDLRVDMFGRKSCQEADGGKKKCFKAEEIGKFLKKIGFHSNTTLYLTQTGWHDSLGALRNIFPNTFIKDAIMPADEKAKFMDLKSHGYEKYIDFYMCTQGDVFVPAFPSKFYDSVVGNRIGLGKTQIFLPADKSSESAADYISPYVAKKGHFAYSCLC
;
A
#
# COMPACT_ATOMS: atom_id res chain seq x y z
N MET A 1 15.58 33.00 -55.46
CA MET A 1 15.41 32.87 -54.03
C MET A 1 15.63 31.39 -53.67
N ALA A 2 16.78 31.07 -53.07
CA ALA A 2 17.04 29.71 -52.61
C ALA A 2 16.34 29.49 -51.27
N VAL A 3 15.41 28.54 -51.25
CA VAL A 3 14.70 28.16 -50.02
C VAL A 3 15.67 27.30 -49.21
N ASP A 4 15.98 27.76 -48.01
CA ASP A 4 16.88 26.99 -47.12
C ASP A 4 16.19 25.72 -46.63
N LEU A 5 16.74 24.55 -47.05
CA LEU A 5 16.20 23.24 -46.75
C LEU A 5 16.05 22.98 -45.26
N ARG A 6 16.83 23.66 -44.39
CA ARG A 6 16.75 23.54 -42.94
C ARG A 6 15.49 24.21 -42.40
N GLN A 7 15.05 25.32 -42.97
CA GLN A 7 13.80 26.00 -42.54
C GLN A 7 12.58 25.17 -42.96
N VAL A 8 12.60 24.53 -44.10
CA VAL A 8 11.53 23.65 -44.57
C VAL A 8 11.40 22.42 -43.67
N MET A 9 12.52 21.79 -43.29
CA MET A 9 12.52 20.65 -42.35
C MET A 9 12.03 21.03 -40.96
N ALA A 10 12.41 22.21 -40.42
CA ALA A 10 11.93 22.69 -39.14
C ALA A 10 10.42 22.95 -39.15
N ALA A 11 9.88 23.54 -40.22
CA ALA A 11 8.44 23.76 -40.38
C ALA A 11 7.66 22.44 -40.48
N PHE A 12 8.22 21.41 -41.16
CA PHE A 12 7.58 20.10 -41.25
C PHE A 12 7.52 19.35 -39.90
N LEU A 13 8.61 19.45 -39.10
CA LEU A 13 8.65 18.82 -37.77
C LEU A 13 7.66 19.48 -36.79
N THR A 14 7.56 20.81 -36.79
CA THR A 14 6.59 21.53 -35.96
C THR A 14 5.15 21.24 -36.37
N PHE A 15 4.85 21.19 -37.67
CA PHE A 15 3.51 20.85 -38.18
C PHE A 15 3.12 19.39 -37.82
N SER A 16 4.07 18.44 -37.94
CA SER A 16 3.85 17.05 -37.53
C SER A 16 3.57 16.90 -36.05
N MET A 17 4.24 17.67 -35.19
CA MET A 17 3.99 17.71 -33.77
C MET A 17 2.60 18.25 -33.41
N PHE A 18 2.14 19.29 -34.11
CA PHE A 18 0.79 19.84 -33.92
C PHE A 18 -0.31 18.90 -34.38
N VAL A 19 -0.10 18.14 -35.47
CA VAL A 19 -1.04 17.11 -35.94
C VAL A 19 -1.12 15.94 -34.97
N MET A 20 0.01 15.52 -34.38
CA MET A 20 0.02 14.47 -33.34
C MET A 20 -0.70 14.93 -32.06
N LEU A 21 -0.45 16.16 -31.59
CA LEU A 21 -1.17 16.75 -30.45
C LEU A 21 -2.68 16.87 -30.73
N GLY A 22 -3.07 17.33 -31.91
CA GLY A 22 -4.49 17.45 -32.30
C GLY A 22 -5.20 16.08 -32.36
N ASN A 23 -4.51 15.02 -32.78
CA ASN A 23 -5.06 13.67 -32.78
C ASN A 23 -5.13 13.05 -31.37
N MET A 24 -4.27 13.42 -30.43
CA MET A 24 -4.38 13.02 -29.03
C MET A 24 -5.59 13.66 -28.35
N ILE A 25 -5.85 14.95 -28.63
CA ILE A 25 -7.00 15.67 -28.07
C ILE A 25 -8.33 15.17 -28.66
N LYS A 26 -8.36 14.77 -29.94
CA LYS A 26 -9.56 14.21 -30.57
C LYS A 26 -9.96 12.82 -30.09
N LYS A 27 -9.04 12.08 -29.47
CA LYS A 27 -9.30 10.73 -28.97
C LYS A 27 -10.00 10.70 -27.61
N ASP A 28 -10.10 11.82 -26.94
CA ASP A 28 -10.73 11.95 -25.61
C ASP A 28 -12.17 12.50 -25.63
N HIS A 29 -12.73 12.81 -26.81
CA HIS A 29 -14.12 13.20 -26.96
C HIS A 29 -15.01 12.02 -27.41
N ILE A 30 -15.58 11.38 -26.45
CA ILE A 30 -16.93 10.86 -26.19
C ILE A 30 -17.83 10.73 -27.43
N ASP A 31 -18.22 9.50 -27.73
CA ASP A 31 -19.45 9.20 -28.45
C ASP A 31 -20.62 9.09 -27.44
N PRO A 32 -21.69 9.84 -27.62
CA PRO A 32 -22.89 9.67 -26.82
C PRO A 32 -23.90 8.73 -27.48
N LEU A 33 -24.62 8.00 -26.63
CA LEU A 33 -25.89 7.32 -26.87
C LEU A 33 -25.89 5.96 -27.57
N LEU A 34 -25.88 4.92 -26.72
CA LEU A 34 -26.73 3.76 -26.94
C LEU A 34 -27.61 3.54 -25.71
N THR A 35 -28.89 3.90 -25.84
CA THR A 35 -29.97 3.49 -24.95
C THR A 35 -30.10 1.96 -25.03
N ILE A 36 -29.83 1.29 -23.94
CA ILE A 36 -30.12 -0.15 -23.78
C ILE A 36 -31.25 -0.25 -22.75
N GLU A 37 -32.37 -0.85 -23.19
CA GLU A 37 -33.52 -1.20 -22.37
C GLU A 37 -33.09 -1.95 -21.10
N ALA A 38 -33.68 -1.56 -19.98
CA ALA A 38 -33.49 -2.16 -18.68
C ALA A 38 -34.08 -3.58 -18.64
N GLN A 39 -33.22 -4.59 -18.57
CA GLN A 39 -33.61 -5.90 -18.07
C GLN A 39 -33.53 -5.86 -16.55
N GLU A 40 -34.61 -6.31 -15.89
CA GLU A 40 -34.73 -6.39 -14.44
C GLU A 40 -33.53 -7.11 -13.80
N PRO A 41 -33.00 -6.59 -12.71
CA PRO A 41 -31.88 -7.23 -12.00
C PRO A 41 -32.36 -8.46 -11.25
N LEU A 42 -31.71 -9.59 -11.48
CA LEU A 42 -31.74 -10.73 -10.58
C LEU A 42 -31.35 -10.28 -9.16
N PRO A 43 -32.03 -10.77 -8.11
CA PRO A 43 -31.78 -10.32 -6.74
C PRO A 43 -30.32 -10.59 -6.36
N ALA A 44 -29.58 -9.51 -6.17
CA ALA A 44 -28.24 -9.55 -5.64
C ALA A 44 -28.33 -9.80 -4.13
N GLU A 45 -28.09 -11.01 -3.69
CA GLU A 45 -27.81 -11.27 -2.28
C GLU A 45 -26.45 -10.66 -1.94
N THR A 46 -26.47 -9.41 -1.51
CA THR A 46 -25.35 -8.80 -0.83
C THR A 46 -25.35 -9.32 0.60
N PRO A 47 -24.24 -9.89 1.10
CA PRO A 47 -24.08 -10.08 2.53
C PRO A 47 -24.07 -8.68 3.16
N THR A 48 -25.21 -8.32 3.75
CA THR A 48 -25.35 -7.07 4.50
C THR A 48 -24.44 -7.18 5.71
N VAL A 49 -23.44 -6.34 5.78
CA VAL A 49 -22.74 -6.07 7.03
C VAL A 49 -23.80 -5.47 7.95
N ILE A 50 -24.23 -6.23 8.96
CA ILE A 50 -25.12 -5.71 9.99
C ILE A 50 -24.30 -4.70 10.77
N TYR A 51 -24.49 -3.42 10.46
CA TYR A 51 -24.03 -2.35 11.32
C TYR A 51 -24.82 -2.48 12.63
N GLY A 52 -24.19 -3.01 13.68
CA GLY A 52 -24.63 -2.67 15.01
C GLY A 52 -24.59 -1.15 15.12
N GLU A 53 -25.64 -0.53 15.63
CA GLU A 53 -25.68 0.90 15.88
C GLU A 53 -24.38 1.32 16.58
N LEU A 54 -23.49 1.96 15.82
CA LEU A 54 -22.34 2.65 16.34
C LEU A 54 -22.90 3.79 17.20
N LYS A 55 -23.09 3.52 18.50
CA LYS A 55 -23.10 4.60 19.49
C LYS A 55 -21.84 5.38 19.20
N VAL A 56 -21.99 6.59 18.69
CA VAL A 56 -20.91 7.56 18.55
C VAL A 56 -20.41 7.84 19.96
N SER A 57 -19.56 6.95 20.47
CA SER A 57 -18.75 7.24 21.65
C SER A 57 -17.86 8.41 21.25
N LYS A 58 -17.84 9.45 22.08
CA LYS A 58 -16.87 10.55 21.99
C LYS A 58 -15.53 9.96 21.57
N PRO A 59 -14.78 10.60 20.63
CA PRO A 59 -13.50 10.07 20.20
C PRO A 59 -12.71 9.71 21.46
N ALA A 60 -12.37 8.43 21.60
CA ALA A 60 -11.52 7.99 22.68
C ALA A 60 -10.24 8.82 22.53
N MET A 61 -10.04 9.78 23.43
CA MET A 61 -8.79 10.52 23.50
C MET A 61 -7.73 9.43 23.74
N LEU A 62 -6.91 9.20 22.74
CA LEU A 62 -5.75 8.31 22.81
C LEU A 62 -4.97 8.72 24.07
N LYS A 63 -5.00 7.88 25.09
CA LYS A 63 -4.22 8.10 26.32
C LYS A 63 -2.77 7.86 25.96
N LEU A 64 -2.07 8.94 25.62
CA LEU A 64 -0.61 8.94 25.52
C LEU A 64 -0.09 8.85 26.95
N SER A 65 0.54 7.73 27.31
CA SER A 65 1.24 7.68 28.58
C SER A 65 2.47 8.58 28.47
N GLU A 66 2.55 9.62 29.27
CA GLU A 66 3.76 10.39 29.49
C GLU A 66 4.77 9.54 30.25
N MET A 67 5.33 8.55 29.58
CA MET A 67 6.44 7.79 30.13
C MET A 67 7.68 8.68 30.18
N LYS A 68 8.52 8.49 31.19
CA LYS A 68 9.80 9.19 31.42
C LYS A 68 10.71 9.28 30.17
N TYR A 69 10.44 8.51 29.11
CA TYR A 69 11.31 8.33 27.95
C TYR A 69 10.64 8.60 26.59
N GLY A 70 9.39 9.05 26.56
CA GLY A 70 8.70 9.40 25.31
C GLY A 70 7.21 9.09 25.27
N PRO A 71 6.49 9.57 24.26
CA PRO A 71 5.05 9.40 24.09
C PRO A 71 4.74 7.99 23.55
N TRP A 72 4.90 6.98 24.40
CA TRP A 72 4.53 5.60 24.08
C TRP A 72 3.06 5.35 24.44
N LEU A 73 2.34 4.59 23.59
CA LEU A 73 0.99 4.16 23.90
C LEU A 73 1.02 3.09 25.00
N GLU A 74 0.09 3.16 25.95
CA GLU A 74 -0.30 2.00 26.72
C GLU A 74 -1.08 1.06 25.80
N GLN A 75 -0.82 -0.25 25.89
CA GLN A 75 -1.36 -1.24 24.97
C GLN A 75 -2.90 -1.16 24.95
N ASP A 76 -3.45 -0.74 23.80
CA ASP A 76 -4.86 -0.91 23.51
C ASP A 76 -5.13 -2.35 23.06
N GLU A 77 -6.34 -2.83 23.27
CA GLU A 77 -6.74 -4.14 22.75
C GLU A 77 -6.63 -4.18 21.22
N PRO A 78 -6.17 -5.30 20.64
CA PRO A 78 -6.14 -5.47 19.20
C PRO A 78 -7.55 -5.33 18.62
N VAL A 79 -7.69 -4.56 17.57
CA VAL A 79 -8.96 -4.42 16.85
C VAL A 79 -9.32 -5.73 16.16
N GLN A 80 -10.60 -6.07 16.18
CA GLN A 80 -11.12 -7.28 15.55
C GLN A 80 -11.67 -6.96 14.14
N PRO A 81 -11.70 -7.93 13.22
CA PRO A 81 -12.42 -7.75 11.97
C PRO A 81 -13.90 -7.45 12.22
N CYS A 82 -14.45 -6.38 11.64
CA CYS A 82 -15.88 -6.05 11.69
C CYS A 82 -16.74 -6.98 10.84
N TRP A 83 -16.14 -7.91 10.13
CA TRP A 83 -16.76 -8.81 9.15
C TRP A 83 -16.51 -10.27 9.51
N LYS A 84 -17.44 -11.12 9.11
CA LYS A 84 -17.26 -12.57 9.16
C LYS A 84 -16.74 -13.06 7.82
N LYS A 85 -15.86 -14.08 7.83
CA LYS A 85 -15.37 -14.68 6.59
C LYS A 85 -16.56 -15.24 5.81
N PRO A 86 -16.85 -14.70 4.61
CA PRO A 86 -17.97 -15.19 3.82
C PRO A 86 -17.64 -16.55 3.22
N THR A 87 -18.60 -17.44 3.18
CA THR A 87 -18.49 -18.77 2.59
C THR A 87 -19.08 -18.79 1.20
N LEU A 88 -18.52 -19.61 0.31
CA LEU A 88 -19.12 -19.93 -0.99
C LEU A 88 -20.26 -20.91 -0.76
N GLU A 89 -21.49 -20.52 -1.04
CA GLU A 89 -22.62 -21.42 -1.15
C GLU A 89 -22.63 -22.05 -2.56
N GLY A 90 -22.46 -23.37 -2.62
CA GLY A 90 -22.60 -24.16 -3.84
C GLY A 90 -21.35 -24.28 -4.73
N LYS A 91 -21.37 -25.25 -5.64
CA LYS A 91 -20.36 -25.43 -6.70
C LYS A 91 -20.57 -24.36 -7.77
N GLN A 92 -19.86 -23.24 -7.69
CA GLN A 92 -19.81 -22.28 -8.80
C GLN A 92 -19.13 -22.95 -9.99
N GLN A 93 -19.86 -23.11 -11.10
CA GLN A 93 -19.24 -23.41 -12.39
C GLN A 93 -18.32 -22.25 -12.74
N SER A 94 -17.06 -22.58 -13.03
CA SER A 94 -16.08 -21.58 -13.44
C SER A 94 -16.47 -20.97 -14.78
N ASN A 95 -16.63 -19.65 -14.81
CA ASN A 95 -16.97 -18.90 -16.01
C ASN A 95 -15.76 -18.33 -16.76
N GLY A 96 -14.53 -18.65 -16.33
CA GLY A 96 -13.26 -18.13 -16.90
C GLY A 96 -12.32 -17.59 -15.84
N TYR A 97 -11.25 -16.92 -16.28
CA TYR A 97 -10.14 -16.49 -15.43
C TYR A 97 -9.99 -14.97 -15.34
N ILE A 98 -9.68 -14.50 -14.14
CA ILE A 98 -9.17 -13.16 -13.88
C ILE A 98 -7.67 -13.25 -13.60
N PHE A 99 -6.88 -12.61 -14.46
CA PHE A 99 -5.44 -12.44 -14.31
C PHE A 99 -5.14 -11.05 -13.74
N PHE A 100 -4.08 -10.95 -12.98
CA PHE A 100 -3.52 -9.69 -12.52
C PHE A 100 -2.04 -9.87 -12.22
N SER A 101 -1.32 -8.79 -11.99
CA SER A 101 0.07 -8.82 -11.53
C SER A 101 0.21 -7.85 -10.40
N LEU A 102 1.06 -8.16 -9.43
CA LEU A 102 1.46 -7.24 -8.39
C LEU A 102 2.54 -6.31 -8.94
N SER A 103 2.52 -5.06 -8.53
CA SER A 103 3.55 -4.08 -8.87
C SER A 103 4.88 -4.42 -8.18
N HIS A 104 5.95 -3.72 -8.55
CA HIS A 104 7.24 -3.87 -7.90
C HIS A 104 7.20 -3.46 -6.40
N ASP A 105 6.41 -2.44 -6.06
CA ASP A 105 6.39 -1.87 -4.72
C ASP A 105 5.26 -2.48 -3.86
N PRO A 106 5.58 -2.99 -2.65
CA PRO A 106 4.65 -3.74 -1.80
C PRO A 106 3.45 -2.95 -1.30
N GLU A 107 3.54 -1.64 -1.22
CA GLU A 107 2.47 -0.75 -0.76
C GLU A 107 1.21 -0.79 -1.64
N TYR A 108 1.31 -1.32 -2.86
CA TYR A 108 0.18 -1.45 -3.77
C TYR A 108 -0.50 -2.83 -3.72
N HIS A 109 0.20 -3.84 -3.20
CA HIS A 109 -0.20 -5.24 -3.35
C HIS A 109 -1.54 -5.56 -2.71
N ALA A 110 -1.78 -5.07 -1.50
CA ALA A 110 -3.05 -5.31 -0.80
C ALA A 110 -4.26 -4.82 -1.61
N SER A 111 -4.19 -3.62 -2.19
CA SER A 111 -5.25 -3.08 -3.05
C SER A 111 -5.39 -3.85 -4.37
N GLN A 112 -4.27 -4.29 -4.97
CA GLN A 112 -4.29 -5.07 -6.20
C GLN A 112 -4.94 -6.44 -6.00
N VAL A 113 -4.60 -7.13 -4.90
CA VAL A 113 -5.24 -8.40 -4.53
C VAL A 113 -6.72 -8.19 -4.22
N ALA A 114 -7.06 -7.17 -3.44
CA ALA A 114 -8.45 -6.88 -3.08
C ALA A 114 -9.32 -6.65 -4.31
N ASN A 115 -8.86 -5.85 -5.26
CA ASN A 115 -9.57 -5.63 -6.52
C ASN A 115 -9.75 -6.92 -7.32
N ALA A 116 -8.69 -7.75 -7.41
CA ALA A 116 -8.74 -9.01 -8.13
C ALA A 116 -9.73 -9.99 -7.51
N VAL A 117 -9.72 -10.10 -6.18
CA VAL A 117 -10.65 -10.95 -5.42
C VAL A 117 -12.10 -10.50 -5.59
N VAL A 118 -12.38 -9.20 -5.43
CA VAL A 118 -13.74 -8.65 -5.58
C VAL A 118 -14.27 -8.86 -6.99
N VAL A 119 -13.45 -8.57 -8.01
CA VAL A 119 -13.84 -8.77 -9.42
C VAL A 119 -14.09 -10.25 -9.71
N ALA A 120 -13.16 -11.13 -9.33
CA ALA A 120 -13.31 -12.56 -9.59
C ALA A 120 -14.56 -13.13 -8.89
N ARG A 121 -14.81 -12.74 -7.63
CA ARG A 121 -16.00 -13.14 -6.87
C ARG A 121 -17.28 -12.69 -7.54
N LYS A 122 -17.38 -11.41 -7.94
CA LYS A 122 -18.59 -10.84 -8.57
C LYS A 122 -18.90 -11.46 -9.94
N LEU A 123 -17.88 -11.93 -10.66
CA LEU A 123 -18.01 -12.53 -11.99
C LEU A 123 -18.11 -14.07 -11.94
N GLY A 124 -17.99 -14.71 -10.78
CA GLY A 124 -17.89 -16.16 -10.66
C GLY A 124 -16.68 -16.74 -11.38
N ALA A 125 -15.59 -15.99 -11.45
CA ALA A 125 -14.37 -16.35 -12.15
C ALA A 125 -13.34 -17.02 -11.23
N ILE A 126 -12.41 -17.77 -11.83
CA ILE A 126 -11.21 -18.25 -11.16
C ILE A 126 -10.18 -17.15 -11.11
N LEU A 127 -9.55 -16.94 -9.97
CA LEU A 127 -8.43 -16.03 -9.81
C LEU A 127 -7.12 -16.76 -10.10
N ALA A 128 -6.35 -16.29 -11.07
CA ALA A 128 -5.00 -16.80 -11.30
C ALA A 128 -4.03 -16.26 -10.25
N LEU A 129 -3.14 -17.11 -9.70
CA LEU A 129 -2.08 -16.64 -8.82
C LEU A 129 -1.21 -15.60 -9.57
N PRO A 130 -0.96 -14.41 -9.01
CA PRO A 130 -0.26 -13.35 -9.73
C PRO A 130 1.26 -13.56 -9.76
N ASP A 131 1.91 -13.03 -10.78
CA ASP A 131 3.33 -12.70 -10.74
C ASP A 131 3.54 -11.33 -10.09
N ILE A 132 4.76 -11.08 -9.59
CA ILE A 132 5.21 -9.77 -9.14
C ILE A 132 6.09 -9.17 -10.23
N ILE A 133 5.81 -7.94 -10.63
CA ILE A 133 6.61 -7.21 -11.62
C ILE A 133 7.93 -6.79 -10.95
N GLY A 134 9.06 -7.10 -11.57
CA GLY A 134 10.38 -6.70 -11.10
C GLY A 134 10.73 -5.24 -11.43
N ASP A 135 11.94 -4.82 -11.04
CA ASP A 135 12.45 -3.46 -11.29
C ASP A 135 12.74 -3.21 -12.78
N GLN A 136 13.23 -4.23 -13.45
CA GLN A 136 13.58 -4.12 -14.87
C GLN A 136 12.38 -4.43 -15.77
N SER A 137 12.35 -3.79 -16.93
CA SER A 137 11.28 -4.02 -17.91
C SER A 137 11.24 -5.48 -18.35
N GLY A 138 10.10 -6.14 -18.12
CA GLY A 138 9.89 -7.55 -18.47
C GLY A 138 10.29 -8.55 -17.39
N GLU A 139 10.94 -8.11 -16.32
CA GLU A 139 11.26 -8.97 -15.17
C GLU A 139 9.97 -9.33 -14.42
N LYS A 140 9.86 -10.61 -14.07
CA LYS A 140 8.77 -11.14 -13.26
C LYS A 140 9.34 -12.05 -12.19
N ARG A 141 8.75 -11.99 -11.01
CA ARG A 141 9.04 -12.86 -9.88
C ARG A 141 7.85 -13.72 -9.56
N ASN A 142 8.13 -14.92 -9.08
CA ASN A 142 7.10 -15.78 -8.54
C ASN A 142 6.49 -15.18 -7.27
N PHE A 143 5.17 -15.27 -7.14
CA PHE A 143 4.47 -14.86 -5.92
C PHE A 143 5.07 -15.52 -4.66
N GLY A 144 5.41 -16.83 -4.75
CA GLY A 144 5.96 -17.61 -3.64
C GLY A 144 7.38 -17.22 -3.18
N GLU A 145 8.10 -16.40 -3.96
CA GLU A 145 9.39 -15.85 -3.53
C GLU A 145 9.23 -14.78 -2.45
N VAL A 146 8.05 -14.16 -2.37
CA VAL A 146 7.76 -13.07 -1.43
C VAL A 146 6.69 -13.45 -0.42
N TYR A 147 5.63 -14.10 -0.88
CA TYR A 147 4.46 -14.40 -0.06
C TYR A 147 4.23 -15.89 0.11
N ASP A 148 3.70 -16.26 1.27
CA ASP A 148 3.29 -17.61 1.61
C ASP A 148 2.07 -18.02 0.76
N VAL A 149 2.32 -18.88 -0.23
CA VAL A 149 1.31 -19.35 -1.18
C VAL A 149 0.19 -20.12 -0.47
N ASP A 150 0.54 -20.96 0.50
CA ASP A 150 -0.45 -21.81 1.18
C ASP A 150 -1.36 -20.97 2.07
N LYS A 151 -0.82 -19.98 2.77
CA LYS A 151 -1.62 -19.02 3.54
C LYS A 151 -2.50 -18.16 2.64
N PHE A 152 -2.00 -17.77 1.47
CA PHE A 152 -2.79 -17.04 0.49
C PHE A 152 -4.01 -17.86 0.03
N PHE A 153 -3.82 -19.12 -0.35
CA PHE A 153 -4.89 -20.01 -0.72
C PHE A 153 -5.87 -20.26 0.44
N ALA A 154 -5.34 -20.53 1.64
CA ALA A 154 -6.15 -20.76 2.83
C ALA A 154 -7.01 -19.55 3.20
N SER A 155 -6.47 -18.32 3.12
CA SER A 155 -7.19 -17.09 3.42
C SER A 155 -8.37 -16.87 2.47
N LEU A 156 -8.19 -17.16 1.17
CA LEU A 156 -9.19 -16.96 0.12
C LEU A 156 -10.11 -18.18 -0.09
N SER A 157 -9.82 -19.30 0.57
CA SER A 157 -10.68 -20.50 0.53
C SER A 157 -12.11 -20.19 0.97
N GLY A 158 -13.11 -20.61 0.18
CA GLY A 158 -14.51 -20.28 0.41
C GLY A 158 -14.91 -18.85 0.00
N VAL A 159 -13.99 -18.03 -0.49
CA VAL A 159 -14.24 -16.67 -0.99
C VAL A 159 -14.19 -16.62 -2.52
N VAL A 160 -13.08 -17.08 -3.08
CA VAL A 160 -12.85 -17.17 -4.52
C VAL A 160 -12.00 -18.40 -4.80
N ARG A 161 -12.24 -19.07 -5.92
CA ARG A 161 -11.36 -20.15 -6.38
C ARG A 161 -10.07 -19.54 -6.92
N VAL A 162 -8.94 -19.95 -6.36
CA VAL A 162 -7.60 -19.54 -6.82
C VAL A 162 -6.93 -20.74 -7.49
N GLU A 163 -6.26 -20.51 -8.62
CA GLU A 163 -5.45 -21.54 -9.30
C GLU A 163 -4.00 -21.07 -9.46
N LYS A 164 -3.08 -21.99 -9.11
CA LYS A 164 -1.63 -21.72 -9.17
C LYS A 164 -1.13 -21.69 -10.61
N ALA A 165 -1.65 -22.59 -11.44
CA ALA A 165 -1.24 -22.77 -12.84
C ALA A 165 -2.50 -22.78 -13.72
N PRO A 166 -2.93 -21.65 -14.27
CA PRO A 166 -3.98 -21.63 -15.27
C PRO A 166 -3.53 -22.38 -16.55
N PRO A 167 -4.48 -22.81 -17.41
CA PRO A 167 -4.14 -23.51 -18.66
C PRO A 167 -3.10 -22.75 -19.50
N ALA A 168 -2.09 -23.47 -20.01
CA ALA A 168 -0.96 -22.87 -20.73
C ALA A 168 -1.39 -22.06 -21.98
N GLU A 169 -2.50 -22.47 -22.61
CA GLU A 169 -3.09 -21.78 -23.77
C GLU A 169 -3.50 -20.33 -23.42
N LEU A 170 -3.94 -20.08 -22.17
CA LEU A 170 -4.33 -18.75 -21.71
C LEU A 170 -3.12 -17.86 -21.40
N LEU A 171 -1.99 -18.44 -21.04
CA LEU A 171 -0.75 -17.71 -20.73
C LEU A 171 -0.08 -17.19 -22.01
N ASN A 172 -0.23 -17.89 -23.15
CA ASN A 172 0.37 -17.53 -24.42
C ASN A 172 -0.51 -16.60 -25.28
N GLY A 173 -1.78 -16.41 -24.86
CA GLY A 173 -2.75 -15.58 -25.57
C GLY A 173 -2.69 -14.10 -25.17
N ARG A 174 -3.10 -13.20 -26.09
CA ARG A 174 -3.34 -11.78 -25.74
C ARG A 174 -4.64 -11.66 -24.97
N LEU A 175 -4.53 -11.51 -23.65
CA LEU A 175 -5.68 -11.23 -22.79
C LEU A 175 -6.12 -9.76 -22.94
N PRO A 176 -7.43 -9.49 -23.01
CA PRO A 176 -7.93 -8.13 -22.89
C PRO A 176 -7.57 -7.55 -21.51
N ILE A 177 -7.16 -6.28 -21.49
CA ILE A 177 -6.74 -5.58 -20.28
C ILE A 177 -7.84 -4.59 -19.90
N VAL A 178 -8.32 -4.68 -18.64
CA VAL A 178 -9.26 -3.71 -18.07
C VAL A 178 -8.57 -2.98 -16.92
N ARG A 179 -8.57 -1.65 -16.98
CA ARG A 179 -8.00 -0.79 -15.93
C ARG A 179 -9.07 -0.43 -14.92
N VAL A 180 -8.76 -0.61 -13.63
CA VAL A 180 -9.66 -0.33 -12.50
C VAL A 180 -8.96 0.55 -11.47
N PRO A 181 -9.68 1.42 -10.73
CA PRO A 181 -9.09 2.21 -9.66
C PRO A 181 -8.66 1.33 -8.48
N ASP A 182 -7.90 1.89 -7.56
CA ASP A 182 -7.35 1.21 -6.38
C ASP A 182 -8.41 0.62 -5.42
N ARG A 183 -9.64 1.09 -5.53
CA ARG A 183 -10.85 0.54 -4.88
C ARG A 183 -11.95 0.43 -5.90
N VAL A 184 -12.06 -0.74 -6.50
CA VAL A 184 -13.06 -0.97 -7.55
C VAL A 184 -14.47 -1.02 -6.97
N SER A 185 -15.38 -0.21 -7.51
CA SER A 185 -16.81 -0.24 -7.17
C SER A 185 -17.58 -1.26 -8.00
N ASP A 186 -18.74 -1.68 -7.49
CA ASP A 186 -19.66 -2.54 -8.23
C ASP A 186 -20.06 -1.92 -9.57
N GLU A 187 -20.28 -0.61 -9.61
CA GLU A 187 -20.61 0.14 -10.85
C GLU A 187 -19.52 -0.07 -11.92
N ILE A 188 -18.24 0.08 -11.56
CA ILE A 188 -17.13 -0.13 -12.47
C ILE A 188 -17.04 -1.59 -12.91
N ILE A 189 -17.28 -2.54 -11.99
CA ILE A 189 -17.29 -3.96 -12.34
C ILE A 189 -18.38 -4.24 -13.38
N PHE A 190 -19.60 -3.77 -13.17
CA PHE A 190 -20.73 -4.04 -14.06
C PHE A 190 -20.65 -3.28 -15.38
N SER A 191 -20.19 -2.03 -15.38
CA SER A 191 -20.13 -1.20 -16.59
C SER A 191 -18.89 -1.47 -17.45
N LYS A 192 -17.73 -1.76 -16.87
CA LYS A 192 -16.46 -1.87 -17.62
C LYS A 192 -15.89 -3.29 -17.68
N VAL A 193 -15.96 -4.05 -16.57
CA VAL A 193 -15.28 -5.36 -16.49
C VAL A 193 -16.17 -6.47 -17.01
N LYS A 194 -17.43 -6.53 -16.55
CA LYS A 194 -18.39 -7.59 -16.88
C LYS A 194 -18.63 -7.75 -18.39
N PRO A 195 -18.82 -6.69 -19.19
CA PRO A 195 -19.04 -6.83 -20.64
C PRO A 195 -17.85 -7.49 -21.33
N VAL A 196 -16.62 -7.11 -20.95
CA VAL A 196 -15.40 -7.71 -21.51
C VAL A 196 -15.28 -9.18 -21.10
N PHE A 197 -15.58 -9.48 -19.84
CA PHE A 197 -15.54 -10.85 -19.32
C PHE A 197 -16.59 -11.76 -19.98
N LEU A 198 -17.80 -11.31 -20.16
CA LEU A 198 -18.84 -12.09 -20.84
C LEU A 198 -18.47 -12.42 -22.29
N ASN A 199 -17.81 -11.51 -22.99
CA ASN A 199 -17.36 -11.71 -24.37
C ASN A 199 -16.14 -12.63 -24.47
N LYS A 200 -15.12 -12.44 -23.63
CA LYS A 200 -13.80 -13.08 -23.75
C LYS A 200 -13.54 -14.19 -22.73
N ARG A 201 -14.34 -14.30 -21.68
CA ARG A 201 -14.23 -15.26 -20.56
C ARG A 201 -12.93 -15.17 -19.74
N ASN A 202 -11.88 -14.59 -20.29
CA ASN A 202 -10.59 -14.45 -19.64
C ASN A 202 -10.09 -13.00 -19.87
N LEU A 203 -9.66 -12.33 -18.80
CA LEU A 203 -9.10 -10.98 -18.91
C LEU A 203 -8.05 -10.72 -17.84
N LYS A 204 -7.23 -9.69 -18.05
CA LYS A 204 -6.28 -9.17 -17.08
C LYS A 204 -6.79 -7.83 -16.53
N ILE A 205 -6.90 -7.72 -15.21
CA ILE A 205 -7.15 -6.43 -14.57
C ILE A 205 -5.83 -5.75 -14.19
N VAL A 206 -5.79 -4.44 -14.32
CA VAL A 206 -4.66 -3.59 -13.92
C VAL A 206 -5.19 -2.50 -13.02
N THR A 207 -4.80 -2.51 -11.76
CA THR A 207 -5.16 -1.46 -10.82
C THR A 207 -4.30 -0.23 -11.06
N TYR A 208 -4.93 0.94 -11.22
CA TYR A 208 -4.23 2.21 -11.24
C TYR A 208 -4.47 2.99 -9.94
N PHE A 209 -3.47 3.77 -9.57
CA PHE A 209 -3.47 4.57 -8.35
C PHE A 209 -3.39 6.04 -8.73
N ASN A 210 -4.34 6.83 -8.24
CA ASN A 210 -4.32 8.26 -8.47
C ASN A 210 -3.17 8.91 -7.68
N ALA A 211 -2.50 9.87 -8.30
CA ALA A 211 -1.42 10.62 -7.67
C ALA A 211 -1.88 11.55 -6.52
N SER A 212 -3.18 11.70 -6.32
CA SER A 212 -3.76 12.55 -5.28
C SER A 212 -3.57 11.89 -3.91
N THR A 213 -2.59 12.39 -3.17
CA THR A 213 -2.38 12.10 -1.73
C THR A 213 -3.32 12.93 -0.84
N LYS A 214 -4.49 13.33 -1.33
CA LYS A 214 -5.48 13.97 -0.46
C LYS A 214 -5.86 12.94 0.60
N VAL A 215 -5.57 13.26 1.86
CA VAL A 215 -6.18 12.61 3.01
C VAL A 215 -7.67 12.90 2.88
N GLU A 216 -8.40 11.99 2.23
CA GLU A 216 -9.82 12.13 2.05
C GLU A 216 -10.47 12.06 3.43
N GLY A 217 -11.02 13.19 3.87
CA GLY A 217 -11.92 13.21 5.00
C GLY A 217 -13.14 12.36 4.68
N GLN A 218 -13.51 11.50 5.63
CA GLN A 218 -14.76 10.74 5.69
C GLN A 218 -15.33 10.33 4.32
N VAL A 219 -14.75 9.34 3.70
CA VAL A 219 -15.42 8.63 2.63
C VAL A 219 -16.28 7.57 3.31
N ASN A 220 -17.60 7.68 3.21
CA ASN A 220 -18.55 6.62 3.55
C ASN A 220 -18.32 5.45 2.59
N HIS A 221 -17.27 4.69 2.82
CA HIS A 221 -17.03 3.45 2.10
C HIS A 221 -17.83 2.34 2.79
N GLN A 222 -18.89 1.91 2.13
CA GLN A 222 -19.42 0.58 2.43
C GLN A 222 -18.31 -0.42 2.15
N SER A 223 -17.67 -0.92 3.21
CA SER A 223 -16.63 -1.92 3.09
C SER A 223 -17.25 -3.26 2.69
N ASN A 224 -16.68 -3.88 1.68
CA ASN A 224 -17.04 -5.22 1.28
C ASN A 224 -16.18 -6.21 2.09
N ALA A 225 -16.81 -7.18 2.77
CA ALA A 225 -16.11 -8.19 3.57
C ALA A 225 -15.01 -8.93 2.79
N TYR A 226 -15.23 -9.18 1.50
CA TYR A 226 -14.22 -9.81 0.63
C TYR A 226 -13.02 -8.91 0.39
N GLN A 227 -13.26 -7.60 0.24
CA GLN A 227 -12.21 -6.60 0.07
C GLN A 227 -11.38 -6.46 1.35
N CYS A 228 -12.04 -6.39 2.51
CA CYS A 228 -11.38 -6.32 3.81
C CYS A 228 -10.49 -7.55 4.06
N LEU A 229 -11.02 -8.75 3.84
CA LEU A 229 -10.26 -10.00 3.97
C LEU A 229 -9.04 -10.00 3.04
N ALA A 230 -9.25 -9.67 1.77
CA ALA A 230 -8.17 -9.67 0.78
C ALA A 230 -7.09 -8.63 1.11
N MET A 231 -7.44 -7.46 1.65
CA MET A 231 -6.47 -6.42 2.01
C MET A 231 -5.65 -6.74 3.25
N PHE A 232 -6.27 -7.32 4.28
CA PHE A 232 -5.63 -7.40 5.60
C PHE A 232 -5.18 -8.80 6.01
N GLU A 233 -5.69 -9.86 5.36
CA GLU A 233 -5.36 -11.22 5.74
C GLU A 233 -4.68 -12.06 4.66
N SER A 234 -4.78 -11.68 3.37
CA SER A 234 -4.33 -12.57 2.30
C SER A 234 -2.82 -12.56 2.06
N LEU A 235 -2.13 -11.47 2.37
CA LEU A 235 -0.70 -11.33 2.12
C LEU A 235 0.11 -11.53 3.40
N LYS A 236 0.77 -12.66 3.50
CA LYS A 236 1.76 -12.97 4.56
C LYS A 236 3.09 -13.25 3.90
N LEU A 237 4.18 -12.76 4.45
CA LEU A 237 5.52 -13.04 3.93
C LEU A 237 5.78 -14.55 3.90
N GLN A 238 6.55 -14.99 2.92
CA GLN A 238 7.03 -16.38 2.89
C GLN A 238 7.93 -16.65 4.11
N PRO A 239 8.00 -17.90 4.61
CA PRO A 239 8.61 -18.21 5.91
C PRO A 239 10.03 -17.65 6.10
N GLY A 240 10.92 -17.78 5.12
CA GLY A 240 12.30 -17.30 5.25
C GLY A 240 12.42 -15.77 5.35
N LEU A 241 11.59 -15.01 4.61
CA LEU A 241 11.56 -13.55 4.76
C LEU A 241 10.90 -13.12 6.08
N GLN A 242 9.90 -13.87 6.53
CA GLN A 242 9.23 -13.60 7.80
C GLN A 242 10.19 -13.82 8.97
N GLU A 243 10.91 -14.94 9.00
CA GLU A 243 11.90 -15.27 10.04
C GLU A 243 13.02 -14.25 10.10
N LEU A 244 13.54 -13.82 8.95
CA LEU A 244 14.57 -12.77 8.89
C LEU A 244 14.03 -11.45 9.45
N ALA A 245 12.84 -11.03 9.05
CA ALA A 245 12.23 -9.79 9.52
C ALA A 245 11.92 -9.84 11.03
N ASP A 246 11.44 -10.98 11.54
CA ASP A 246 11.20 -11.20 12.96
C ASP A 246 12.49 -11.16 13.78
N PHE A 247 13.58 -11.75 13.27
CA PHE A 247 14.90 -11.65 13.88
C PHE A 247 15.35 -10.19 13.99
N MET A 248 15.19 -9.40 12.93
CA MET A 248 15.56 -7.99 12.92
C MET A 248 14.75 -7.18 13.93
N VAL A 249 13.42 -7.44 14.05
CA VAL A 249 12.58 -6.85 15.09
C VAL A 249 13.10 -7.24 16.48
N GLY A 250 13.41 -8.52 16.72
CA GLY A 250 13.98 -9.02 17.96
C GLY A 250 15.31 -8.34 18.32
N THR A 251 16.19 -8.14 17.33
CA THR A 251 17.45 -7.42 17.49
C THR A 251 17.24 -5.98 17.93
N LEU A 252 16.34 -5.23 17.27
CA LEU A 252 16.01 -3.86 17.68
C LEU A 252 15.45 -3.80 19.10
N ARG A 253 14.57 -4.73 19.45
CA ARG A 253 14.01 -4.83 20.80
C ARG A 253 15.07 -5.10 21.84
N SER A 254 16.02 -5.99 21.54
CA SER A 254 17.17 -6.30 22.41
C SER A 254 18.12 -5.11 22.60
N LEU A 255 18.33 -4.31 21.53
CA LEU A 255 19.12 -3.08 21.60
C LEU A 255 18.40 -1.95 22.33
N SER A 256 17.10 -2.04 22.49
CA SER A 256 16.23 -1.03 23.10
C SER A 256 15.91 -1.30 24.58
N THR A 257 16.82 -1.91 25.33
CA THR A 257 16.58 -2.27 26.75
C THR A 257 16.17 -1.09 27.62
N LYS A 258 16.78 0.08 27.42
CA LYS A 258 16.44 1.33 28.15
C LYS A 258 15.05 1.87 27.84
N MET A 259 14.42 1.42 26.76
CA MET A 259 13.07 1.79 26.33
C MET A 259 12.10 0.59 26.43
N HIS A 260 12.40 -0.38 27.29
CA HIS A 260 11.59 -1.59 27.49
C HIS A 260 11.33 -2.37 26.20
N GLY A 261 12.34 -2.47 25.31
CA GLY A 261 12.26 -3.16 24.04
C GLY A 261 11.48 -2.40 22.95
N ARG A 262 11.09 -1.13 23.18
CA ARG A 262 10.33 -0.33 22.21
C ARG A 262 11.24 0.39 21.23
N PHE A 263 10.82 0.51 19.98
CA PHE A 263 11.55 1.25 18.96
C PHE A 263 10.62 2.06 18.04
N VAL A 264 11.17 3.12 17.48
CA VAL A 264 10.50 3.96 16.48
C VAL A 264 10.97 3.54 15.09
N ALA A 265 10.04 3.21 14.20
CA ALA A 265 10.33 3.03 12.79
C ALA A 265 10.11 4.36 12.04
N VAL A 266 11.08 4.76 11.23
CA VAL A 266 11.03 6.01 10.45
C VAL A 266 11.14 5.68 8.97
N ASP A 267 10.10 6.00 8.18
CA ASP A 267 10.20 5.93 6.72
C ASP A 267 10.96 7.14 6.21
N LEU A 268 12.28 6.99 6.12
CA LEU A 268 13.20 8.01 5.65
C LEU A 268 14.17 7.40 4.64
N ARG A 269 14.06 7.87 3.39
CA ARG A 269 14.92 7.47 2.27
C ARG A 269 15.49 8.71 1.62
N VAL A 270 16.81 8.80 1.56
CA VAL A 270 17.51 10.02 1.12
C VAL A 270 17.26 10.34 -0.35
N ASP A 271 17.10 9.30 -1.20
CA ASP A 271 16.79 9.44 -2.63
C ASP A 271 15.44 10.12 -2.90
N MET A 272 14.49 10.04 -1.96
CA MET A 272 13.18 10.66 -2.10
C MET A 272 13.22 12.18 -2.10
N PHE A 273 14.23 12.80 -1.47
CA PHE A 273 14.33 14.26 -1.41
C PHE A 273 14.59 14.93 -2.78
N GLY A 274 15.14 14.18 -3.74
CA GLY A 274 15.32 14.65 -5.13
C GLY A 274 14.03 14.55 -5.97
N ARG A 275 12.98 13.90 -5.49
CA ARG A 275 11.74 13.70 -6.26
C ARG A 275 10.84 14.95 -6.21
N LYS A 276 10.07 15.16 -7.27
CA LYS A 276 9.11 16.28 -7.38
C LYS A 276 8.09 16.33 -6.24
N SER A 277 7.74 15.17 -5.65
CA SER A 277 6.82 15.07 -4.52
C SER A 277 7.34 15.75 -3.25
N CYS A 278 8.66 15.93 -3.12
CA CYS A 278 9.31 16.63 -2.01
C CYS A 278 9.69 18.07 -2.35
N GLN A 279 9.54 18.48 -3.61
CA GLN A 279 9.70 19.87 -4.00
C GLN A 279 8.47 20.66 -3.56
N GLU A 280 8.65 21.94 -3.24
CA GLU A 280 7.67 22.78 -2.55
C GLU A 280 6.24 22.62 -3.05
N ALA A 281 5.34 22.42 -2.08
CA ALA A 281 3.91 22.35 -2.36
C ALA A 281 3.33 23.76 -2.49
N ASP A 282 2.29 23.90 -3.32
CA ASP A 282 1.41 25.05 -3.33
C ASP A 282 1.02 25.49 -1.91
N GLY A 283 1.33 26.73 -1.55
CA GLY A 283 0.98 27.31 -0.25
C GLY A 283 2.03 27.17 0.86
N GLY A 284 3.31 26.87 0.55
CA GLY A 284 4.43 26.96 1.52
C GLY A 284 4.46 25.89 2.61
N LYS A 285 3.62 24.86 2.56
CA LYS A 285 3.63 23.75 3.52
C LYS A 285 4.67 22.71 3.14
N LYS A 286 5.65 22.49 4.00
CA LYS A 286 6.69 21.49 3.83
C LYS A 286 6.07 20.09 3.83
N LYS A 287 6.40 19.28 2.82
CA LYS A 287 5.90 17.91 2.68
C LYS A 287 6.91 16.84 3.09
N CYS A 288 8.20 17.12 3.04
CA CYS A 288 9.26 16.17 3.31
C CYS A 288 10.22 16.71 4.35
N PHE A 289 10.59 15.85 5.31
CA PHE A 289 11.43 16.20 6.45
C PHE A 289 12.76 15.45 6.38
N LYS A 290 13.87 16.19 6.40
CA LYS A 290 15.22 15.62 6.40
C LYS A 290 15.55 14.97 7.74
N ALA A 291 16.63 14.18 7.78
CA ALA A 291 17.07 13.44 8.96
C ALA A 291 17.20 14.32 10.22
N GLU A 292 17.84 15.49 10.09
CA GLU A 292 17.97 16.44 11.20
C GLU A 292 16.62 16.94 11.72
N GLU A 293 15.68 17.21 10.82
CA GLU A 293 14.35 17.71 11.16
C GLU A 293 13.51 16.63 11.85
N ILE A 294 13.62 15.36 11.40
CA ILE A 294 13.03 14.22 12.09
C ILE A 294 13.60 14.09 13.49
N GLY A 295 14.91 14.23 13.66
CA GLY A 295 15.55 14.20 14.96
C GLY A 295 15.05 15.31 15.91
N LYS A 296 15.01 16.54 15.42
CA LYS A 296 14.45 17.68 16.18
C LYS A 296 12.98 17.47 16.52
N PHE A 297 12.20 16.96 15.56
CA PHE A 297 10.78 16.65 15.77
C PHE A 297 10.57 15.62 16.87
N LEU A 298 11.28 14.49 16.82
CA LEU A 298 11.17 13.42 17.84
C LEU A 298 11.57 13.93 19.23
N LYS A 299 12.63 14.74 19.34
CA LYS A 299 13.02 15.39 20.60
C LYS A 299 11.93 16.31 21.11
N LYS A 300 11.37 17.13 20.24
CA LYS A 300 10.32 18.11 20.55
C LYS A 300 9.08 17.44 21.15
N ILE A 301 8.64 16.32 20.59
CA ILE A 301 7.46 15.57 21.08
C ILE A 301 7.77 14.64 22.27
N GLY A 302 8.98 14.68 22.83
CA GLY A 302 9.34 14.06 24.10
C GLY A 302 10.14 12.75 24.03
N PHE A 303 10.61 12.31 22.85
CA PHE A 303 11.47 11.12 22.79
C PHE A 303 12.86 11.38 23.37
N HIS A 304 13.30 10.49 24.26
CA HIS A 304 14.64 10.54 24.87
C HIS A 304 15.73 10.15 23.87
N SER A 305 16.95 10.69 24.03
CA SER A 305 18.11 10.39 23.17
C SER A 305 18.50 8.90 23.10
N ASN A 306 18.15 8.10 24.12
CA ASN A 306 18.35 6.67 24.14
C ASN A 306 17.30 5.88 23.32
N THR A 307 16.32 6.56 22.71
CA THR A 307 15.33 5.90 21.84
C THR A 307 16.00 5.21 20.68
N THR A 308 15.64 3.97 20.44
CA THR A 308 16.11 3.17 19.31
C THR A 308 15.28 3.51 18.08
N LEU A 309 15.96 3.88 16.98
CA LEU A 309 15.34 4.21 15.70
C LEU A 309 15.73 3.18 14.65
N TYR A 310 14.77 2.79 13.84
CA TYR A 310 14.95 2.06 12.59
C TYR A 310 14.65 2.97 11.41
N LEU A 311 15.53 2.99 10.39
CA LEU A 311 15.34 3.75 9.16
C LEU A 311 15.17 2.82 7.96
N THR A 312 14.23 3.15 7.07
CA THR A 312 14.00 2.41 5.81
C THR A 312 15.08 2.64 4.75
N GLN A 313 16.11 3.42 5.08
CA GLN A 313 17.26 3.65 4.21
C GLN A 313 18.06 2.37 3.98
N THR A 314 18.43 2.13 2.73
CA THR A 314 19.13 0.90 2.31
C THR A 314 20.58 0.85 2.79
N GLY A 315 21.34 1.91 2.58
CA GLY A 315 22.73 2.04 3.01
C GLY A 315 22.93 3.30 3.85
N TRP A 316 23.95 3.34 4.69
CA TRP A 316 24.26 4.54 5.46
C TRP A 316 24.63 5.70 4.52
N HIS A 317 24.06 6.86 4.75
CA HIS A 317 24.34 8.09 4.03
C HIS A 317 24.76 9.18 5.02
N ASP A 318 25.73 10.01 4.67
CA ASP A 318 26.29 11.03 5.59
C ASP A 318 25.25 12.02 6.11
N SER A 319 24.23 12.34 5.30
CA SER A 319 23.13 13.21 5.73
C SER A 319 22.32 12.66 6.91
N LEU A 320 22.45 11.38 7.23
CA LEU A 320 21.82 10.74 8.40
C LEU A 320 22.60 11.00 9.70
N GLY A 321 23.85 11.48 9.61
CA GLY A 321 24.70 11.77 10.75
C GLY A 321 24.06 12.72 11.75
N ALA A 322 23.36 13.74 11.28
CA ALA A 322 22.65 14.70 12.13
C ALA A 322 21.57 14.03 13.01
N LEU A 323 20.83 13.04 12.47
CA LEU A 323 19.86 12.26 13.24
C LEU A 323 20.56 11.37 14.27
N ARG A 324 21.65 10.68 13.88
CA ARG A 324 22.42 9.82 14.79
C ARG A 324 23.07 10.61 15.94
N ASN A 325 23.47 11.87 15.72
CA ASN A 325 23.96 12.75 16.78
C ASN A 325 22.90 13.03 17.86
N ILE A 326 21.63 13.11 17.48
CA ILE A 326 20.50 13.32 18.40
C ILE A 326 20.07 12.00 19.03
N PHE A 327 20.02 10.92 18.26
CA PHE A 327 19.62 9.57 18.65
C PHE A 327 20.73 8.57 18.26
N PRO A 328 21.72 8.34 19.13
CA PRO A 328 22.85 7.43 18.83
C PRO A 328 22.42 6.01 18.44
N ASN A 329 21.30 5.53 18.97
CA ASN A 329 20.75 4.20 18.68
C ASN A 329 19.93 4.22 17.38
N THR A 330 20.48 4.76 16.29
CA THR A 330 19.86 4.78 14.97
C THR A 330 20.45 3.69 14.09
N PHE A 331 19.60 2.82 13.59
CA PHE A 331 19.98 1.63 12.82
C PHE A 331 19.28 1.61 11.44
N ILE A 332 19.97 1.05 10.47
CA ILE A 332 19.46 0.64 9.16
C ILE A 332 19.54 -0.90 9.06
N LYS A 333 18.97 -1.48 8.02
CA LYS A 333 18.89 -2.93 7.80
C LYS A 333 20.23 -3.65 8.04
N ASP A 334 21.29 -3.17 7.40
CA ASP A 334 22.62 -3.80 7.44
C ASP A 334 23.21 -3.92 8.85
N ALA A 335 22.80 -3.07 9.77
CA ALA A 335 23.33 -3.01 11.14
C ALA A 335 22.66 -4.00 12.10
N ILE A 336 21.45 -4.48 11.76
CA ILE A 336 20.62 -5.32 12.62
C ILE A 336 20.37 -6.71 12.04
N MET A 337 20.93 -6.99 10.88
CA MET A 337 20.82 -8.27 10.20
C MET A 337 21.82 -9.30 10.77
N PRO A 338 21.45 -10.59 10.84
CA PRO A 338 22.37 -11.64 11.23
C PRO A 338 23.61 -11.67 10.32
N ALA A 339 24.78 -11.93 10.89
CA ALA A 339 26.04 -11.93 10.12
C ALA A 339 26.06 -13.02 9.04
N ASP A 340 25.49 -14.17 9.32
CA ASP A 340 25.34 -15.32 8.43
C ASP A 340 24.28 -15.08 7.32
N GLU A 341 23.27 -14.25 7.59
CA GLU A 341 22.24 -13.89 6.63
C GLU A 341 22.67 -12.73 5.71
N LYS A 342 23.73 -11.98 6.07
CA LYS A 342 24.19 -10.82 5.26
C LYS A 342 24.53 -11.19 3.82
N ALA A 343 25.14 -12.33 3.59
CA ALA A 343 25.47 -12.79 2.24
C ALA A 343 24.20 -13.08 1.42
N LYS A 344 23.24 -13.78 2.01
CA LYS A 344 21.92 -14.03 1.39
C LYS A 344 21.14 -12.73 1.19
N PHE A 345 21.27 -11.77 2.10
CA PHE A 345 20.63 -10.48 1.98
C PHE A 345 21.23 -9.62 0.86
N MET A 346 22.52 -9.69 0.62
CA MET A 346 23.14 -9.01 -0.53
C MET A 346 22.55 -9.54 -1.83
N ASP A 347 22.23 -10.81 -1.92
CA ASP A 347 21.50 -11.42 -3.01
C ASP A 347 20.02 -10.93 -3.02
N LEU A 348 19.34 -10.97 -1.88
CA LEU A 348 17.98 -10.44 -1.70
C LEU A 348 17.88 -8.96 -2.04
N LYS A 349 18.91 -8.17 -1.76
CA LYS A 349 19.00 -6.74 -2.09
C LYS A 349 18.99 -6.51 -3.58
N SER A 350 19.75 -7.30 -4.34
CA SER A 350 19.75 -7.24 -5.81
C SER A 350 18.37 -7.52 -6.41
N HIS A 351 17.50 -8.20 -5.67
CA HIS A 351 16.14 -8.55 -6.06
C HIS A 351 15.05 -7.66 -5.45
N GLY A 352 15.40 -6.58 -4.70
CA GLY A 352 14.43 -5.61 -4.15
C GLY A 352 13.56 -6.13 -3.00
N TYR A 353 13.94 -7.23 -2.33
CA TYR A 353 13.22 -7.74 -1.15
C TYR A 353 13.28 -6.81 0.06
N GLU A 354 14.21 -5.86 0.07
CA GLU A 354 14.36 -4.85 1.11
C GLU A 354 13.09 -4.08 1.41
N LYS A 355 12.31 -3.75 0.37
CA LYS A 355 11.07 -2.99 0.51
C LYS A 355 10.02 -3.74 1.32
N TYR A 356 9.98 -5.07 1.21
CA TYR A 356 9.07 -5.92 1.99
C TYR A 356 9.48 -5.99 3.45
N ILE A 357 10.79 -6.06 3.70
CA ILE A 357 11.34 -6.00 5.06
C ILE A 357 11.04 -4.63 5.67
N ASP A 358 11.30 -3.52 4.95
CA ASP A 358 10.99 -2.17 5.42
C ASP A 358 9.52 -2.01 5.76
N PHE A 359 8.64 -2.53 4.91
CA PHE A 359 7.20 -2.49 5.13
C PHE A 359 6.84 -3.24 6.42
N TYR A 360 7.40 -4.43 6.62
CA TYR A 360 7.19 -5.20 7.83
C TYR A 360 7.74 -4.48 9.06
N MET A 361 8.97 -3.98 9.04
CA MET A 361 9.60 -3.25 10.14
C MET A 361 8.79 -2.01 10.56
N CYS A 362 8.30 -1.22 9.59
CA CYS A 362 7.44 -0.08 9.85
C CYS A 362 6.08 -0.47 10.44
N THR A 363 5.59 -1.65 10.10
CA THR A 363 4.36 -2.19 10.68
C THR A 363 4.57 -2.68 12.11
N GLN A 364 5.74 -3.26 12.42
CA GLN A 364 6.06 -3.85 13.72
C GLN A 364 6.60 -2.87 14.75
N GLY A 365 7.16 -1.73 14.34
CA GLY A 365 7.62 -0.68 15.26
C GLY A 365 6.53 -0.23 16.24
N ASP A 366 6.89 0.13 17.46
CA ASP A 366 5.91 0.62 18.44
C ASP A 366 5.38 1.98 18.03
N VAL A 367 6.23 2.82 17.46
CA VAL A 367 5.87 4.11 16.83
C VAL A 367 6.30 4.10 15.38
N PHE A 368 5.50 4.74 14.51
CA PHE A 368 5.84 4.97 13.11
C PHE A 368 5.85 6.45 12.77
N VAL A 369 6.90 6.91 12.07
CA VAL A 369 7.07 8.29 11.64
C VAL A 369 7.44 8.32 10.15
N PRO A 370 6.55 8.75 9.26
CA PRO A 370 6.91 8.97 7.85
C PRO A 370 7.62 10.32 7.69
N ALA A 371 8.77 10.35 7.04
CA ALA A 371 9.46 11.60 6.69
C ALA A 371 8.79 12.34 5.52
N PHE A 372 7.90 11.68 4.79
CA PHE A 372 7.13 12.25 3.67
C PHE A 372 5.81 11.49 3.47
N PRO A 373 4.75 12.17 2.97
CA PRO A 373 3.50 11.52 2.61
C PRO A 373 3.70 10.66 1.36
N SER A 374 3.26 9.41 1.40
CA SER A 374 3.44 8.44 0.31
C SER A 374 2.37 7.35 0.36
N LYS A 375 2.26 6.55 -0.70
CA LYS A 375 1.41 5.36 -0.67
C LYS A 375 1.94 4.33 0.32
N PHE A 376 3.26 4.26 0.51
CA PHE A 376 3.88 3.45 1.54
C PHE A 376 3.37 3.81 2.94
N TYR A 377 3.38 5.11 3.28
CA TYR A 377 2.81 5.61 4.53
C TYR A 377 1.34 5.19 4.69
N ASP A 378 0.48 5.42 3.69
CA ASP A 378 -0.94 5.05 3.70
C ASP A 378 -1.11 3.53 3.99
N SER A 379 -0.38 2.68 3.28
CA SER A 379 -0.47 1.23 3.43
C SER A 379 0.07 0.71 4.76
N VAL A 380 1.16 1.29 5.30
CA VAL A 380 1.67 0.99 6.64
C VAL A 380 0.64 1.37 7.70
N VAL A 381 0.00 2.55 7.58
CA VAL A 381 -1.08 2.98 8.49
C VAL A 381 -2.20 1.94 8.55
N GLY A 382 -2.66 1.45 7.38
CA GLY A 382 -3.73 0.45 7.30
C GLY A 382 -3.39 -0.84 8.05
N ASN A 383 -2.18 -1.38 7.83
CA ASN A 383 -1.72 -2.59 8.53
C ASN A 383 -1.54 -2.36 10.03
N ARG A 384 -1.01 -1.20 10.44
CA ARG A 384 -0.83 -0.85 11.85
C ARG A 384 -2.15 -0.73 12.59
N ILE A 385 -3.19 -0.15 11.97
CA ILE A 385 -4.55 -0.12 12.53
C ILE A 385 -5.03 -1.54 12.81
N GLY A 386 -4.82 -2.48 11.86
CA GLY A 386 -5.17 -3.88 12.05
C GLY A 386 -4.47 -4.58 13.21
N LEU A 387 -3.28 -4.10 13.60
CA LEU A 387 -2.50 -4.61 14.72
C LEU A 387 -2.74 -3.84 16.03
N GLY A 388 -3.65 -2.87 16.07
CA GLY A 388 -3.86 -1.98 17.21
C GLY A 388 -2.71 -0.97 17.44
N LYS A 389 -1.76 -0.84 16.51
CA LYS A 389 -0.57 0.01 16.62
C LYS A 389 -0.82 1.41 16.06
N THR A 390 -1.60 2.20 16.74
CA THR A 390 -2.08 3.50 16.28
C THR A 390 -1.11 4.67 16.54
N GLN A 391 0.05 4.42 17.17
CA GLN A 391 1.09 5.43 17.37
C GLN A 391 1.80 5.75 16.06
N ILE A 392 1.26 6.74 15.35
CA ILE A 392 1.76 7.20 14.06
C ILE A 392 1.83 8.72 14.12
N PHE A 393 3.06 9.26 14.19
CA PHE A 393 3.27 10.71 14.27
C PHE A 393 3.69 11.28 12.92
N LEU A 394 2.93 12.26 12.44
CA LEU A 394 3.22 12.95 11.19
C LEU A 394 3.96 14.27 11.48
N PRO A 395 5.23 14.39 11.10
CA PRO A 395 5.96 15.64 11.25
C PRO A 395 5.24 16.79 10.56
N ALA A 396 5.19 17.92 11.21
CA ALA A 396 4.59 19.14 10.68
C ALA A 396 5.29 20.36 11.27
N ASP A 397 5.27 21.44 10.51
CA ASP A 397 5.78 22.73 10.96
C ASP A 397 4.72 23.41 11.87
N LYS A 398 4.68 22.98 13.13
CA LYS A 398 3.79 23.47 14.17
C LYS A 398 4.63 23.84 15.39
N SER A 399 4.15 24.81 16.19
CA SER A 399 4.82 25.23 17.43
C SER A 399 4.60 24.30 18.61
N SER A 400 3.54 23.47 18.59
CA SER A 400 3.19 22.56 19.67
C SER A 400 4.29 21.55 20.00
N GLU A 401 4.47 21.26 21.29
CA GLU A 401 5.35 20.20 21.82
C GLU A 401 4.56 18.94 22.20
N SER A 402 3.23 19.00 22.18
CA SER A 402 2.38 17.84 22.49
C SER A 402 2.40 16.82 21.35
N ALA A 403 2.79 15.59 21.64
CA ALA A 403 2.77 14.49 20.69
C ALA A 403 1.36 14.24 20.11
N ALA A 404 0.31 14.49 20.90
CA ALA A 404 -1.09 14.33 20.46
C ALA A 404 -1.43 15.18 19.22
N ASP A 405 -0.82 16.35 19.07
CA ASP A 405 -1.07 17.26 17.96
C ASP A 405 -0.47 16.77 16.63
N TYR A 406 0.39 15.76 16.69
CA TYR A 406 1.08 15.17 15.55
C TYR A 406 0.60 13.78 15.18
N ILE A 407 -0.41 13.27 15.87
CA ILE A 407 -1.03 12.00 15.49
C ILE A 407 -1.55 12.09 14.06
N SER A 408 -1.27 11.06 13.27
CA SER A 408 -1.72 10.96 11.88
C SER A 408 -3.23 11.28 11.75
N PRO A 409 -3.63 12.15 10.81
CA PRO A 409 -5.05 12.42 10.54
C PRO A 409 -5.86 11.16 10.23
N TYR A 410 -5.24 10.15 9.64
CA TYR A 410 -5.87 8.86 9.39
C TYR A 410 -6.34 8.19 10.68
N VAL A 411 -5.53 8.30 11.75
CA VAL A 411 -5.85 7.75 13.08
C VAL A 411 -6.76 8.69 13.85
N ALA A 412 -6.38 9.96 13.99
CA ALA A 412 -7.10 10.93 14.82
C ALA A 412 -8.56 11.12 14.38
N LYS A 413 -8.82 11.07 13.06
CA LYS A 413 -10.17 11.22 12.48
C LYS A 413 -10.82 9.89 12.11
N LYS A 414 -10.15 8.76 12.35
CA LYS A 414 -10.54 7.42 11.86
C LYS A 414 -10.86 7.42 10.35
N GLY A 415 -10.15 8.25 9.58
CA GLY A 415 -10.41 8.46 8.15
C GLY A 415 -9.77 7.42 7.22
N HIS A 416 -8.98 6.47 7.75
CA HIS A 416 -8.38 5.42 6.93
C HIS A 416 -9.38 4.30 6.65
N PHE A 417 -9.33 3.73 5.44
CA PHE A 417 -10.20 2.61 5.02
C PHE A 417 -10.17 1.41 5.98
N ALA A 418 -9.03 1.15 6.63
CA ALA A 418 -8.92 0.07 7.62
C ALA A 418 -9.99 0.13 8.72
N TYR A 419 -10.42 1.32 9.14
CA TYR A 419 -11.49 1.47 10.14
C TYR A 419 -12.89 1.07 9.65
N SER A 420 -13.08 0.90 8.35
CA SER A 420 -14.30 0.30 7.82
C SER A 420 -14.26 -1.24 7.80
N CYS A 421 -13.09 -1.81 8.01
CA CYS A 421 -12.85 -3.25 8.00
C CYS A 421 -12.57 -3.82 9.40
N LEU A 422 -12.09 -2.99 10.33
CA LEU A 422 -11.55 -3.41 11.61
C LEU A 422 -12.20 -2.59 12.74
N CYS A 423 -12.78 -3.24 13.70
CA CYS A 423 -13.46 -2.71 14.86
C CYS A 423 -12.59 -2.88 16.11
#